data_56900eb80c330b4ed014d3410f627a9f
#
_entry.id   56900eb80c330b4ed014d3410f627a9f
#
_cell.length_a   1.000
_cell.length_b   1.000
_cell.length_c   1.000
_cell.angle_alpha   90.00
_cell.angle_beta   90.00
_cell.angle_gamma   90.00
#
_symmetry.space_group_name_H-M   'P 1'
#
loop_
_entity.id
_entity.type
_entity.pdbx_description
1 polymer ?
#
loop_
_entity_poly.entity_id
_entity_poly.type
_entity_poly.pdbx_seq_one_letter_code
_entity_poly.pdbx_strand_id
1 'polypeptide(L)'
;MADEYALRVIGYIHSELRDPAAAPKQGTEGAPDAWLDLAPYAVPAARGLRVGQRLIVISWLHRADRDLLEVHPRDDARNPLTGVFATRSADRPNPLGLHRVTIREIDGGRLRIGPIEAVDGTPIVDLKIDLDQP
;
A
#
# COMPACT_ATOMS: atom_id res chain seq x y z
N MET A 1 23.72 -13.75 9.02
CA MET A 1 22.34 -14.07 8.59
C MET A 1 21.39 -13.08 9.23
N ALA A 2 20.44 -12.54 8.47
CA ALA A 2 19.48 -11.58 9.01
C ALA A 2 18.38 -12.28 9.81
N ASP A 3 17.92 -11.67 10.89
CA ASP A 3 16.74 -12.12 11.61
C ASP A 3 15.50 -11.89 10.72
N GLU A 4 14.50 -12.72 10.90
CA GLU A 4 13.25 -12.62 10.18
C GLU A 4 12.08 -12.62 11.16
N TYR A 5 11.05 -11.82 10.83
CA TYR A 5 9.81 -11.72 11.61
C TYR A 5 8.62 -11.92 10.67
N ALA A 6 7.58 -12.54 11.17
CA ALA A 6 6.38 -12.77 10.38
C ALA A 6 5.44 -11.57 10.47
N LEU A 7 4.83 -11.22 9.34
CA LEU A 7 3.73 -10.26 9.28
C LEU A 7 2.40 -11.02 9.21
N ARG A 8 1.34 -10.40 9.75
CA ARG A 8 -0.02 -10.89 9.59
C ARG A 8 -0.73 -10.05 8.55
N VAL A 9 -1.32 -10.69 7.56
CA VAL A 9 -2.17 -9.99 6.60
C VAL A 9 -3.48 -9.67 7.30
N ILE A 10 -3.89 -8.38 7.26
CA ILE A 10 -5.13 -7.93 7.88
C ILE A 10 -6.26 -7.76 6.86
N GLY A 11 -5.96 -7.85 5.57
CA GLY A 11 -6.94 -7.71 4.51
C GLY A 11 -6.30 -7.66 3.15
N TYR A 12 -7.15 -7.49 2.14
CA TYR A 12 -6.72 -7.45 0.74
C TYR A 12 -7.40 -6.32 0.01
N ILE A 13 -6.71 -5.77 -0.98
CA ILE A 13 -7.26 -4.76 -1.88
C ILE A 13 -8.07 -5.42 -2.97
N HIS A 14 -9.27 -4.87 -3.23
CA HIS A 14 -10.06 -5.13 -4.43
C HIS A 14 -10.08 -3.86 -5.26
N SER A 15 -9.49 -3.91 -6.45
CA SER A 15 -9.33 -2.76 -7.33
C SER A 15 -9.54 -3.15 -8.78
N GLU A 16 -9.89 -2.15 -9.59
CA GLU A 16 -9.88 -2.30 -11.04
C GLU A 16 -8.46 -2.38 -11.60
N LEU A 17 -7.45 -1.91 -10.85
CA LEU A 17 -6.04 -2.03 -11.24
C LEU A 17 -5.58 -3.48 -11.04
N ARG A 18 -5.21 -4.15 -12.12
CA ARG A 18 -4.83 -5.57 -12.08
C ARG A 18 -3.38 -5.82 -12.49
N ASP A 19 -2.78 -4.87 -13.21
CA ASP A 19 -1.42 -5.00 -13.73
C ASP A 19 -0.52 -3.94 -13.08
N PRO A 20 0.53 -4.33 -12.33
CA PRO A 20 1.47 -3.38 -11.75
C PRO A 20 2.10 -2.45 -12.78
N ALA A 21 2.34 -2.93 -14.01
CA ALA A 21 2.94 -2.12 -15.08
C ALA A 21 2.02 -0.99 -15.52
N ALA A 22 0.70 -1.15 -15.38
CA ALA A 22 -0.29 -0.14 -15.73
C ALA A 22 -0.66 0.76 -14.56
N ALA A 23 -0.25 0.43 -13.33
CA ALA A 23 -0.59 1.20 -12.16
C ALA A 23 0.23 2.49 -12.08
N PRO A 24 -0.36 3.61 -11.62
CA PRO A 24 0.40 4.81 -11.31
C PRO A 24 1.48 4.53 -10.25
N LYS A 25 2.57 5.28 -10.29
CA LYS A 25 3.65 5.14 -9.28
C LYS A 25 3.19 5.60 -7.89
N GLN A 26 2.31 6.60 -7.85
CA GLN A 26 1.74 7.14 -6.61
C GLN A 26 0.23 7.33 -6.80
N GLY A 27 -0.53 7.25 -5.70
CA GLY A 27 -1.98 7.39 -5.74
C GLY A 27 -2.44 8.69 -6.38
N THR A 28 -1.73 9.80 -6.12
CA THR A 28 -2.04 11.13 -6.67
C THR A 28 -1.81 11.25 -8.18
N GLU A 29 -1.25 10.24 -8.81
CA GLU A 29 -0.98 10.22 -10.25
C GLU A 29 -2.12 9.57 -11.04
N GLY A 30 -3.35 9.66 -10.57
CA GLY A 30 -4.54 9.18 -11.31
C GLY A 30 -5.03 7.81 -10.90
N ALA A 31 -4.68 7.34 -9.71
CA ALA A 31 -5.17 6.06 -9.22
C ALA A 31 -6.65 6.11 -8.87
N PRO A 32 -7.38 5.01 -9.02
CA PRO A 32 -8.77 4.90 -8.60
C PRO A 32 -8.91 4.74 -7.09
N ASP A 33 -10.15 4.80 -6.60
CA ASP A 33 -10.50 4.26 -5.29
C ASP A 33 -10.52 2.73 -5.37
N ALA A 34 -10.39 2.09 -4.21
CA ALA A 34 -10.45 0.64 -4.09
C ALA A 34 -11.18 0.26 -2.81
N TRP A 35 -11.62 -0.99 -2.74
CA TRP A 35 -12.12 -1.57 -1.50
C TRP A 35 -11.00 -2.32 -0.80
N LEU A 36 -10.91 -2.11 0.52
CA LEU A 36 -10.06 -2.92 1.40
C LEU A 36 -10.99 -3.84 2.17
N ASP A 37 -10.88 -5.15 1.95
CA ASP A 37 -11.63 -6.15 2.68
C ASP A 37 -10.80 -6.62 3.85
N LEU A 38 -11.23 -6.28 5.07
CA LEU A 38 -10.55 -6.73 6.28
C LEU A 38 -10.82 -8.21 6.53
N ALA A 39 -9.79 -8.92 6.96
CA ALA A 39 -9.97 -10.27 7.47
C ALA A 39 -10.87 -10.22 8.71
N PRO A 40 -11.75 -11.22 8.93
CA PRO A 40 -12.70 -11.16 10.05
C PRO A 40 -12.07 -10.89 11.40
N TYR A 41 -10.90 -11.47 11.69
CA TYR A 41 -10.24 -11.27 12.97
C TYR A 41 -9.81 -9.81 13.19
N ALA A 42 -9.57 -9.06 12.12
CA ALA A 42 -9.04 -7.71 12.18
C ALA A 42 -10.13 -6.64 12.21
N VAL A 43 -11.39 -7.00 11.94
CA VAL A 43 -12.49 -6.03 11.87
C VAL A 43 -12.61 -5.17 13.15
N PRO A 44 -12.49 -5.73 14.37
CA PRO A 44 -12.56 -4.91 15.59
C PRO A 44 -11.49 -3.80 15.66
N ALA A 45 -10.35 -3.99 14.98
CA ALA A 45 -9.29 -3.00 14.99
C ALA A 45 -9.64 -1.74 14.16
N ALA A 46 -10.69 -1.79 13.35
CA ALA A 46 -11.18 -0.65 12.59
C ALA A 46 -12.18 0.21 13.37
N ARG A 47 -12.53 -0.16 14.58
CA ARG A 47 -13.46 0.63 15.38
C ARG A 47 -12.91 2.03 15.61
N GLY A 48 -13.73 3.04 15.35
CA GLY A 48 -13.33 4.43 15.51
C GLY A 48 -12.90 5.10 14.21
N LEU A 49 -12.71 4.35 13.14
CA LEU A 49 -12.48 4.94 11.83
C LEU A 49 -13.77 5.60 11.32
N ARG A 50 -13.62 6.74 10.65
CA ARG A 50 -14.76 7.51 10.11
C ARG A 50 -14.51 7.89 8.67
N VAL A 51 -15.61 7.96 7.91
CA VAL A 51 -15.59 8.51 6.55
C VAL A 51 -15.01 9.92 6.59
N GLY A 52 -14.11 10.22 5.65
CA GLY A 52 -13.42 11.50 5.54
C GLY A 52 -12.05 11.53 6.22
N GLN A 53 -11.75 10.58 7.10
CA GLN A 53 -10.44 10.53 7.72
C GLN A 53 -9.38 10.06 6.72
N ARG A 54 -8.15 10.56 6.92
CA ARG A 54 -6.98 10.09 6.19
C ARG A 54 -6.31 8.95 6.92
N LEU A 55 -5.94 7.94 6.15
CA LEU A 55 -5.20 6.76 6.64
C LEU A 55 -3.88 6.64 5.90
N ILE A 56 -2.93 6.03 6.57
CA ILE A 56 -1.76 5.45 5.93
C ILE A 56 -2.00 3.95 5.86
N VAL A 57 -2.08 3.43 4.63
CA VAL A 57 -2.24 2.00 4.36
C VAL A 57 -0.85 1.44 4.11
N ILE A 58 -0.50 0.37 4.82
CA ILE A 58 0.78 -0.31 4.63
C ILE A 58 0.48 -1.65 3.98
N SER A 59 1.00 -1.81 2.76
CA SER A 59 0.80 -3.01 1.96
C SER A 59 2.06 -3.86 1.89
N TRP A 60 1.90 -5.13 1.56
CA TRP A 60 2.98 -6.02 1.17
C TRP A 60 2.96 -6.13 -0.35
N LEU A 61 4.00 -5.60 -1.01
CA LEU A 61 4.08 -5.59 -2.46
C LEU A 61 4.61 -6.95 -2.92
N HIS A 62 3.72 -7.93 -2.96
CA HIS A 62 4.04 -9.34 -3.08
C HIS A 62 4.67 -9.76 -4.42
N ARG A 63 4.67 -8.85 -5.41
CA ARG A 63 5.30 -9.09 -6.71
C ARG A 63 6.66 -8.42 -6.85
N ALA A 64 7.15 -7.76 -5.79
CA ALA A 64 8.41 -7.04 -5.81
C ALA A 64 9.61 -7.98 -5.71
N ASP A 65 10.73 -7.53 -6.23
CA ASP A 65 12.02 -8.21 -6.09
C ASP A 65 12.65 -7.81 -4.75
N ARG A 66 12.87 -8.77 -3.86
CA ARG A 66 13.41 -8.53 -2.53
C ARG A 66 14.94 -8.53 -2.48
N ASP A 67 15.58 -8.90 -3.58
CA ASP A 67 17.04 -9.00 -3.63
C ASP A 67 17.71 -7.75 -4.19
N LEU A 68 16.93 -6.80 -4.74
CA LEU A 68 17.46 -5.55 -5.23
C LEU A 68 17.78 -4.59 -4.09
N LEU A 69 18.98 -4.04 -4.11
CA LEU A 69 19.45 -3.06 -3.14
C LEU A 69 19.66 -1.68 -3.77
N GLU A 70 19.72 -1.63 -5.09
CA GLU A 70 19.92 -0.40 -5.85
C GLU A 70 19.04 -0.41 -7.09
N VAL A 71 18.50 0.75 -7.44
CA VAL A 71 17.62 0.92 -8.61
C VAL A 71 17.89 2.25 -9.28
N HIS A 72 17.41 2.38 -10.53
CA HIS A 72 17.24 3.68 -11.17
C HIS A 72 15.84 4.19 -10.80
N PRO A 73 15.72 5.29 -10.00
CA PRO A 73 14.41 5.76 -9.55
C PRO A 73 13.42 5.96 -10.70
N ARG A 74 12.16 5.56 -10.49
CA ARG A 74 11.04 5.62 -11.44
C ARG A 74 11.31 4.84 -12.73
N ASP A 75 12.15 3.80 -12.66
CA ASP A 75 12.56 2.97 -13.81
C ASP A 75 13.18 3.77 -14.95
N ASP A 76 13.78 4.90 -14.65
CA ASP A 76 14.39 5.79 -15.63
C ASP A 76 15.91 5.71 -15.54
N ALA A 77 16.55 5.12 -16.55
CA ALA A 77 17.99 4.94 -16.58
C ALA A 77 18.78 6.27 -16.59
N ARG A 78 18.11 7.40 -16.86
CA ARG A 78 18.72 8.72 -16.77
C ARG A 78 18.94 9.16 -15.33
N ASN A 79 18.19 8.60 -14.41
CA ASN A 79 18.40 8.84 -12.99
C ASN A 79 19.60 8.00 -12.53
N PRO A 80 20.45 8.54 -11.63
CA PRO A 80 21.59 7.75 -11.15
C PRO A 80 21.13 6.53 -10.38
N LEU A 81 21.92 5.46 -10.45
CA LEU A 81 21.71 4.27 -9.64
C LEU A 81 21.74 4.66 -8.17
N THR A 82 20.67 4.30 -7.44
CA THR A 82 20.41 4.80 -6.09
C THR A 82 20.04 3.64 -5.18
N GLY A 83 20.52 3.65 -3.96
CA GLY A 83 20.10 2.68 -2.94
C GLY A 83 18.60 2.75 -2.71
N VAL A 84 17.94 1.59 -2.59
CA VAL A 84 16.47 1.54 -2.51
C VAL A 84 15.92 2.29 -1.30
N PHE A 85 16.68 2.40 -0.21
CA PHE A 85 16.23 3.13 0.97
C PHE A 85 16.15 4.64 0.76
N ALA A 86 16.79 5.16 -0.27
CA ALA A 86 16.71 6.56 -0.65
C ALA A 86 15.61 6.79 -1.72
N THR A 87 14.78 5.79 -1.96
CA THR A 87 13.71 5.81 -2.97
C THR A 87 12.42 5.26 -2.38
N ARG A 88 11.35 5.33 -3.17
CA ARG A 88 10.07 4.69 -2.86
C ARG A 88 9.84 3.47 -3.77
N SER A 89 10.91 2.89 -4.30
CA SER A 89 10.82 1.68 -5.12
C SER A 89 10.12 0.56 -4.38
N ALA A 90 9.26 -0.17 -5.09
CA ALA A 90 8.64 -1.38 -4.58
C ALA A 90 9.68 -2.47 -4.31
N ASP A 91 10.69 -2.55 -5.19
CA ASP A 91 11.75 -3.56 -5.08
C ASP A 91 12.71 -3.16 -3.95
N ARG A 92 12.73 -3.96 -2.91
CA ARG A 92 13.51 -3.75 -1.68
C ARG A 92 13.42 -4.97 -0.79
N PRO A 93 14.31 -5.10 0.21
CA PRO A 93 14.32 -6.30 1.09
C PRO A 93 12.98 -6.60 1.75
N ASN A 94 12.29 -5.57 2.26
CA ASN A 94 10.94 -5.68 2.79
C ASN A 94 10.04 -4.75 1.97
N PRO A 95 9.34 -5.29 0.96
CA PRO A 95 8.60 -4.45 0.01
C PRO A 95 7.28 -3.96 0.59
N LEU A 96 7.39 -3.12 1.61
CA LEU A 96 6.25 -2.48 2.24
C LEU A 96 5.89 -1.23 1.46
N GLY A 97 4.65 -1.19 0.96
CA GLY A 97 4.09 -0.01 0.30
C GLY A 97 3.47 0.91 1.33
N LEU A 98 3.56 2.20 1.09
CA LEU A 98 2.97 3.22 1.94
C LEU A 98 2.02 4.05 1.10
N HIS A 99 0.73 4.04 1.46
CA HIS A 99 -0.31 4.70 0.68
C HIS A 99 -1.11 5.64 1.57
N ARG A 100 -1.11 6.92 1.25
CA ARG A 100 -1.96 7.90 1.94
C ARG A 100 -3.29 7.96 1.22
N VAL A 101 -4.36 7.67 1.93
CA VAL A 101 -5.71 7.59 1.37
C VAL A 101 -6.72 8.29 2.26
N THR A 102 -7.89 8.57 1.68
CA THR A 102 -9.06 9.04 2.43
C THR A 102 -10.08 7.92 2.49
N ILE A 103 -10.72 7.74 3.63
CA ILE A 103 -11.84 6.81 3.76
C ILE A 103 -13.05 7.42 3.09
N ARG A 104 -13.58 6.75 2.05
CA ARG A 104 -14.74 7.22 1.28
C ARG A 104 -16.04 6.61 1.79
N GLU A 105 -15.98 5.37 2.25
CA GLU A 105 -17.16 4.61 2.68
C GLU A 105 -16.73 3.51 3.64
N ILE A 106 -17.59 3.17 4.59
CA ILE A 106 -17.38 2.05 5.52
C ILE A 106 -18.61 1.17 5.45
N ASP A 107 -18.41 -0.11 5.17
CA ASP A 107 -19.48 -1.10 5.10
C ASP A 107 -19.03 -2.36 5.83
N GLY A 108 -19.32 -2.41 7.14
CA GLY A 108 -18.87 -3.52 7.98
C GLY A 108 -17.34 -3.64 7.97
N GLY A 109 -16.83 -4.80 7.56
CA GLY A 109 -15.40 -5.05 7.45
C GLY A 109 -14.77 -4.55 6.16
N ARG A 110 -15.48 -3.75 5.36
CA ARG A 110 -14.98 -3.22 4.10
C ARG A 110 -14.84 -1.71 4.18
N LEU A 111 -13.71 -1.21 3.72
CA LEU A 111 -13.43 0.22 3.64
C LEU A 111 -13.19 0.58 2.18
N ARG A 112 -13.96 1.52 1.63
CA ARG A 112 -13.63 2.11 0.34
C ARG A 112 -12.67 3.27 0.60
N ILE A 113 -11.51 3.20 0.00
CA ILE A 113 -10.39 4.11 0.25
C ILE A 113 -9.79 4.59 -1.05
N GLY A 114 -9.19 5.75 -1.03
CA GLY A 114 -8.49 6.22 -2.22
C GLY A 114 -8.05 7.69 -2.17
N PRO A 115 -7.37 8.10 -3.23
CA PRO A 115 -6.90 7.27 -4.36
C PRO A 115 -5.77 6.32 -3.94
N ILE A 116 -5.69 5.15 -4.55
CA ILE A 116 -4.66 4.17 -4.20
C ILE A 116 -4.16 3.42 -5.44
N GLU A 117 -2.85 3.34 -5.57
CA GLU A 117 -2.17 2.72 -6.70
C GLU A 117 -1.93 1.20 -6.53
N ALA A 118 -2.26 0.64 -5.38
CA ALA A 118 -2.10 -0.80 -5.15
C ALA A 118 -3.03 -1.59 -6.08
N VAL A 119 -2.49 -2.66 -6.66
CA VAL A 119 -3.28 -3.51 -7.58
C VAL A 119 -4.20 -4.45 -6.81
N ASP A 120 -5.18 -4.99 -7.55
CA ASP A 120 -6.11 -5.99 -7.03
C ASP A 120 -5.35 -7.16 -6.40
N GLY A 121 -5.81 -7.61 -5.24
CA GLY A 121 -5.20 -8.72 -4.51
C GLY A 121 -4.00 -8.34 -3.65
N THR A 122 -3.60 -7.08 -3.60
CA THR A 122 -2.47 -6.67 -2.76
C THR A 122 -2.79 -6.90 -1.29
N PRO A 123 -1.93 -7.65 -0.57
CA PRO A 123 -2.12 -7.86 0.86
C PRO A 123 -1.86 -6.58 1.66
N ILE A 124 -2.69 -6.32 2.65
CA ILE A 124 -2.53 -5.19 3.57
C ILE A 124 -2.07 -5.73 4.92
N VAL A 125 -1.04 -5.09 5.48
CA VAL A 125 -0.44 -5.56 6.71
C VAL A 125 -0.65 -4.61 7.89
N ASP A 126 -0.98 -3.34 7.64
CA ASP A 126 -1.32 -2.41 8.72
C ASP A 126 -2.09 -1.21 8.19
N LEU A 127 -2.84 -0.58 9.10
CA LEU A 127 -3.50 0.71 8.88
C LEU A 127 -3.10 1.61 10.04
N LYS A 128 -2.66 2.82 9.73
CA LYS A 128 -2.38 3.82 10.76
C LYS A 128 -3.15 5.08 10.43
N ILE A 129 -3.69 5.72 11.45
CA ILE A 129 -4.30 7.03 11.22
C ILE A 129 -3.21 8.00 10.76
N ASP A 130 -3.51 8.79 9.74
CA ASP A 130 -2.61 9.86 9.34
C ASP A 130 -2.81 10.99 10.33
N LEU A 131 -1.73 11.40 10.99
CA LEU A 131 -1.81 12.48 11.99
C LEU A 131 -2.02 13.84 11.34
N ASP A 132 -1.79 13.94 10.04
CA ASP A 132 -2.01 15.15 9.26
C ASP A 132 -3.43 15.16 8.68
N GLN A 133 -4.43 15.29 9.57
CA GLN A 133 -5.83 15.34 9.18
C GLN A 133 -6.22 16.75 8.68
N PRO A 134 -7.21 16.82 7.75
CA PRO A 134 -7.71 18.12 7.27
C PRO A 134 -8.43 18.90 8.37
#